data_a22f463065d10a6fa1c73e0e009dd927
#
_entry.id   a22f463065d10a6fa1c73e0e009dd927
#
_cell.length_a   1.000
_cell.length_b   1.000
_cell.length_c   1.000
_cell.angle_alpha   90.00
_cell.angle_beta   90.00
_cell.angle_gamma   90.00
#
_symmetry.space_group_name_H-M   'P 1'
#
loop_
_entity.id
_entity.type
_entity.pdbx_description
1 polymer ?
#
loop_
_entity_poly.entity_id
_entity_poly.type
_entity_poly.pdbx_seq_one_letter_code
_entity_poly.pdbx_strand_id
1 'polypeptide(L)'
;MALCRRAGVAVGAQPGYPDLLNFGRRPLSFDPDEVESLVRYQIGALEAFCRAHGVEMQHVKPHGALYNQAAADPSLAAAIARATARFSGDLALYGLATSEPMAAAAAEANLRFVPEAIADRRYLADGSLQPRSQPGSLITEPSAAAAQAVSIAIGGTVSATDGSAVDLRAESICCHGDTPGAVEIAAAVRRALEGEGVVMASLRAP
;
A
#
# COMPACT_ATOMS: atom_id res chain seq x y z
N MET A 1 14.85 -9.49 -5.00
CA MET A 1 14.40 -10.42 -6.05
C MET A 1 14.69 -11.88 -5.72
N ALA A 2 15.95 -12.29 -5.55
CA ALA A 2 16.29 -13.71 -5.29
C ALA A 2 15.59 -14.31 -4.05
N LEU A 3 15.43 -13.53 -2.96
CA LEU A 3 14.71 -13.97 -1.76
C LEU A 3 13.21 -14.14 -2.03
N CYS A 4 12.58 -13.19 -2.72
CA CYS A 4 11.15 -13.26 -3.05
C CYS A 4 10.86 -14.49 -3.91
N ARG A 5 11.69 -14.72 -4.95
CA ARG A 5 11.57 -15.91 -5.79
C ARG A 5 11.67 -17.21 -5.00
N ARG A 6 12.65 -17.33 -4.10
CA ARG A 6 12.81 -18.55 -3.28
C ARG A 6 11.65 -18.78 -2.32
N ALA A 7 11.07 -17.71 -1.82
CA ALA A 7 9.95 -17.76 -0.86
C ALA A 7 8.57 -17.77 -1.53
N GLY A 8 8.48 -17.72 -2.85
CA GLY A 8 7.21 -17.63 -3.59
C GLY A 8 6.43 -16.36 -3.27
N VAL A 9 7.14 -15.26 -2.92
CA VAL A 9 6.51 -13.99 -2.56
C VAL A 9 6.38 -13.10 -3.79
N ALA A 10 5.19 -12.58 -4.01
CA ALA A 10 4.89 -11.65 -5.08
C ALA A 10 5.70 -10.35 -4.95
N VAL A 11 6.05 -9.75 -6.10
CA VAL A 11 6.84 -8.52 -6.17
C VAL A 11 5.99 -7.40 -6.76
N GLY A 12 6.09 -6.21 -6.18
CA GLY A 12 5.47 -5.01 -6.69
C GLY A 12 6.39 -3.79 -6.62
N ALA A 13 6.16 -2.83 -7.50
CA ALA A 13 6.84 -1.55 -7.46
C ALA A 13 6.20 -0.63 -6.40
N GLN A 14 7.06 0.08 -5.67
CA GLN A 14 6.61 1.02 -4.64
C GLN A 14 7.18 2.42 -4.91
N PRO A 15 6.74 3.08 -6.02
CA PRO A 15 7.26 4.38 -6.42
C PRO A 15 6.85 5.48 -5.43
N GLY A 16 7.78 6.38 -5.15
CA GLY A 16 7.56 7.53 -4.28
C GLY A 16 8.25 8.78 -4.79
N TYR A 17 8.11 9.87 -4.05
CA TYR A 17 8.82 11.11 -4.35
C TYR A 17 10.34 10.93 -4.24
N PRO A 18 11.14 11.71 -5.00
CA PRO A 18 12.61 11.64 -5.01
C PRO A 18 13.21 12.30 -3.75
N ASP A 19 12.79 11.88 -2.59
CA ASP A 19 13.16 12.40 -1.26
C ASP A 19 13.92 11.34 -0.46
N LEU A 20 15.11 11.01 -0.92
CA LEU A 20 15.94 9.96 -0.32
C LEU A 20 16.23 10.21 1.17
N LEU A 21 16.41 11.47 1.57
CA LEU A 21 16.75 11.81 2.95
C LEU A 21 15.60 11.56 3.93
N ASN A 22 14.34 11.65 3.47
CA ASN A 22 13.17 11.42 4.30
C ASN A 22 12.38 10.20 3.83
N PHE A 23 13.01 9.34 3.07
CA PHE A 23 12.41 8.08 2.58
C PHE A 23 11.08 8.31 1.83
N GLY A 24 10.97 9.38 1.03
CA GLY A 24 9.76 9.73 0.28
C GLY A 24 8.56 10.11 1.15
N ARG A 25 8.76 10.42 2.44
CA ARG A 25 7.65 10.68 3.38
C ARG A 25 7.34 12.14 3.61
N ARG A 26 8.16 13.04 3.11
CA ARG A 26 7.88 14.47 3.12
C ARG A 26 6.93 14.81 1.96
N PRO A 27 5.82 15.52 2.22
CA PRO A 27 4.95 16.01 1.16
C PRO A 27 5.75 16.93 0.21
N LEU A 28 5.67 16.64 -1.07
CA LEU A 28 6.27 17.44 -2.12
C LEU A 28 5.16 17.80 -3.13
N SER A 29 5.37 18.90 -3.87
CA SER A 29 4.48 19.33 -4.93
C SER A 29 5.21 19.15 -6.26
N PHE A 30 4.62 18.35 -7.14
CA PHE A 30 5.05 18.12 -8.51
C PHE A 30 3.85 18.27 -9.43
N ASP A 31 4.10 18.63 -10.66
CA ASP A 31 3.09 18.56 -11.70
C ASP A 31 2.67 17.09 -11.93
N PRO A 32 1.38 16.79 -12.18
CA PRO A 32 0.93 15.42 -12.43
C PRO A 32 1.69 14.70 -13.55
N ASP A 33 2.13 15.39 -14.60
CA ASP A 33 2.93 14.77 -15.67
C ASP A 33 4.35 14.43 -15.21
N GLU A 34 4.92 15.22 -14.30
CA GLU A 34 6.19 14.88 -13.64
C GLU A 34 6.02 13.65 -12.74
N VAL A 35 4.90 13.57 -11.98
CA VAL A 35 4.59 12.40 -11.16
C VAL A 35 4.42 11.16 -12.03
N GLU A 36 3.72 11.24 -13.15
CA GLU A 36 3.60 10.14 -14.11
C GLU A 36 4.98 9.64 -14.55
N SER A 37 5.86 10.57 -14.90
CA SER A 37 7.22 10.28 -15.37
C SER A 37 8.08 9.63 -14.27
N LEU A 38 8.00 10.16 -13.03
CA LEU A 38 8.70 9.61 -11.85
C LEU A 38 8.23 8.18 -11.53
N VAL A 39 6.94 7.94 -11.59
CA VAL A 39 6.35 6.60 -11.32
C VAL A 39 6.81 5.62 -12.39
N ARG A 40 6.71 5.98 -13.67
CA ARG A 40 7.15 5.13 -14.79
C ARG A 40 8.65 4.79 -14.70
N TYR A 41 9.49 5.76 -14.36
CA TYR A 41 10.92 5.53 -14.18
C TYR A 41 11.18 4.47 -13.11
N GLN A 42 10.53 4.57 -11.95
CA GLN A 42 10.75 3.66 -10.83
C GLN A 42 10.19 2.25 -11.12
N ILE A 43 9.04 2.15 -11.79
CA ILE A 43 8.50 0.87 -12.25
C ILE A 43 9.48 0.21 -13.22
N GLY A 44 9.97 0.95 -14.23
CA GLY A 44 10.92 0.43 -15.22
C GLY A 44 12.24 0.00 -14.61
N ALA A 45 12.75 0.75 -13.63
CA ALA A 45 13.96 0.38 -12.90
C ALA A 45 13.80 -0.97 -12.17
N LEU A 46 12.67 -1.18 -11.47
CA LEU A 46 12.40 -2.45 -10.79
C LEU A 46 12.22 -3.60 -11.77
N GLU A 47 11.53 -3.35 -12.88
CA GLU A 47 11.29 -4.37 -13.92
C GLU A 47 12.60 -4.95 -14.48
N ALA A 48 13.63 -4.12 -14.65
CA ALA A 48 14.93 -4.61 -15.10
C ALA A 48 15.50 -5.66 -14.13
N PHE A 49 15.34 -5.45 -12.82
CA PHE A 49 15.74 -6.43 -11.81
C PHE A 49 14.81 -7.65 -11.77
N CYS A 50 13.51 -7.46 -11.99
CA CYS A 50 12.56 -8.57 -12.08
C CYS A 50 12.96 -9.52 -13.21
N ARG A 51 13.21 -9.00 -14.41
CA ARG A 51 13.67 -9.79 -15.58
C ARG A 51 14.99 -10.51 -15.31
N ALA A 52 15.97 -9.83 -14.73
CA ALA A 52 17.27 -10.42 -14.42
C ALA A 52 17.16 -11.62 -13.45
N HIS A 53 16.10 -11.67 -12.65
CA HIS A 53 15.89 -12.74 -11.67
C HIS A 53 14.76 -13.72 -12.03
N GLY A 54 14.11 -13.58 -13.19
CA GLY A 54 12.98 -14.40 -13.60
C GLY A 54 11.79 -14.31 -12.64
N VAL A 55 11.46 -13.08 -12.22
CA VAL A 55 10.33 -12.75 -11.34
C VAL A 55 9.41 -11.80 -12.09
N GLU A 56 8.11 -12.00 -12.00
CA GLU A 56 7.12 -11.09 -12.55
C GLU A 56 6.64 -10.08 -11.50
N MET A 57 6.54 -8.82 -11.91
CA MET A 57 5.91 -7.78 -11.11
C MET A 57 4.39 -7.90 -11.21
N GLN A 58 3.69 -7.85 -10.07
CA GLN A 58 2.24 -8.04 -10.02
C GLN A 58 1.45 -6.76 -9.76
N HIS A 59 2.07 -5.76 -9.13
CA HIS A 59 1.36 -4.57 -8.70
C HIS A 59 2.25 -3.34 -8.60
N VAL A 60 1.58 -2.19 -8.56
CA VAL A 60 2.16 -0.90 -8.21
C VAL A 60 1.45 -0.37 -6.97
N LYS A 61 2.21 0.05 -5.99
CA LYS A 61 1.74 0.67 -4.76
C LYS A 61 2.51 1.96 -4.52
N PRO A 62 1.91 3.15 -4.58
CA PRO A 62 2.61 4.39 -4.25
C PRO A 62 3.18 4.34 -2.84
N HIS A 63 4.29 5.02 -2.60
CA HIS A 63 4.98 5.05 -1.32
C HIS A 63 4.82 6.38 -0.61
N GLY A 64 4.76 6.34 0.72
CA GLY A 64 5.00 7.47 1.60
C GLY A 64 4.03 8.65 1.39
N ALA A 65 4.58 9.83 1.17
CA ALA A 65 3.76 11.04 0.98
C ALA A 65 2.94 10.99 -0.31
N LEU A 66 3.50 10.42 -1.39
CA LEU A 66 2.76 10.25 -2.64
C LEU A 66 1.51 9.38 -2.46
N TYR A 67 1.60 8.29 -1.69
CA TYR A 67 0.45 7.44 -1.36
C TYR A 67 -0.66 8.21 -0.66
N ASN A 68 -0.32 9.00 0.37
CA ASN A 68 -1.31 9.75 1.13
C ASN A 68 -1.89 10.93 0.35
N GLN A 69 -1.07 11.65 -0.44
CA GLN A 69 -1.56 12.75 -1.26
C GLN A 69 -2.47 12.25 -2.38
N ALA A 70 -2.09 11.19 -3.09
CA ALA A 70 -2.91 10.59 -4.14
C ALA A 70 -4.23 10.02 -3.61
N ALA A 71 -4.28 9.62 -2.34
CA ALA A 71 -5.53 9.16 -1.72
C ALA A 71 -6.62 10.25 -1.68
N ALA A 72 -6.23 11.53 -1.71
CA ALA A 72 -7.15 12.68 -1.64
C ALA A 72 -7.11 13.56 -2.91
N ASP A 73 -6.17 13.36 -3.82
CA ASP A 73 -5.97 14.19 -5.02
C ASP A 73 -6.23 13.39 -6.30
N PRO A 74 -7.36 13.65 -7.01
CA PRO A 74 -7.70 12.96 -8.25
C PRO A 74 -6.65 13.12 -9.35
N SER A 75 -5.94 14.24 -9.42
CA SER A 75 -4.96 14.50 -10.47
C SER A 75 -3.69 13.66 -10.27
N LEU A 76 -3.24 13.53 -9.03
CA LEU A 76 -2.14 12.63 -8.66
C LEU A 76 -2.53 11.17 -8.83
N ALA A 77 -3.74 10.78 -8.40
CA ALA A 77 -4.27 9.44 -8.59
C ALA A 77 -4.29 9.04 -10.07
N ALA A 78 -4.80 9.93 -10.93
CA ALA A 78 -4.84 9.73 -12.38
C ALA A 78 -3.44 9.61 -13.00
N ALA A 79 -2.47 10.42 -12.56
CA ALA A 79 -1.08 10.34 -13.03
C ALA A 79 -0.45 8.99 -12.71
N ILE A 80 -0.65 8.50 -11.48
CA ILE A 80 -0.15 7.18 -11.04
C ILE A 80 -0.82 6.05 -11.83
N ALA A 81 -2.14 6.12 -12.01
CA ALA A 81 -2.88 5.11 -12.77
C ALA A 81 -2.44 5.07 -14.23
N ARG A 82 -2.30 6.24 -14.89
CA ARG A 82 -1.77 6.33 -16.27
C ARG A 82 -0.36 5.75 -16.37
N ALA A 83 0.53 6.09 -15.44
CA ALA A 83 1.89 5.55 -15.40
C ALA A 83 1.90 4.02 -15.33
N THR A 84 1.04 3.47 -14.48
CA THR A 84 0.89 2.02 -14.29
C THR A 84 0.35 1.35 -15.55
N ALA A 85 -0.77 1.85 -16.10
CA ALA A 85 -1.42 1.30 -17.29
C ALA A 85 -0.53 1.36 -18.54
N ARG A 86 0.23 2.46 -18.73
CA ARG A 86 1.20 2.59 -19.83
C ARG A 86 2.37 1.63 -19.71
N PHE A 87 2.68 1.16 -18.51
CA PHE A 87 3.70 0.14 -18.32
C PHE A 87 3.14 -1.26 -18.62
N SER A 88 2.03 -1.63 -17.99
CA SER A 88 1.27 -2.85 -18.28
C SER A 88 -0.13 -2.76 -17.68
N GLY A 89 -1.15 -3.07 -18.47
CA GLY A 89 -2.53 -3.19 -18.01
C GLY A 89 -2.80 -4.38 -17.07
N ASP A 90 -1.85 -5.31 -16.96
CA ASP A 90 -1.97 -6.48 -16.07
C ASP A 90 -1.55 -6.17 -14.62
N LEU A 91 -0.92 -5.01 -14.37
CA LEU A 91 -0.52 -4.64 -13.03
C LEU A 91 -1.73 -4.17 -12.22
N ALA A 92 -1.86 -4.68 -11.00
CA ALA A 92 -2.83 -4.14 -10.06
C ALA A 92 -2.33 -2.84 -9.44
N LEU A 93 -3.23 -1.89 -9.20
CA LEU A 93 -2.93 -0.64 -8.50
C LEU A 93 -3.44 -0.71 -7.06
N TYR A 94 -2.54 -0.59 -6.10
CA TYR A 94 -2.87 -0.51 -4.68
C TYR A 94 -3.11 0.93 -4.24
N GLY A 95 -4.10 1.12 -3.40
CA GLY A 95 -4.38 2.40 -2.76
C GLY A 95 -5.11 2.22 -1.45
N LEU A 96 -5.18 3.27 -0.65
CA LEU A 96 -5.90 3.26 0.62
C LEU A 96 -7.36 2.88 0.36
N ALA A 97 -7.89 1.93 1.14
CA ALA A 97 -9.22 1.37 0.92
C ALA A 97 -10.36 2.40 0.97
N THR A 98 -10.13 3.52 1.65
CA THR A 98 -11.07 4.65 1.73
C THR A 98 -10.86 5.70 0.62
N SER A 99 -9.92 5.49 -0.31
CA SER A 99 -9.62 6.45 -1.36
C SER A 99 -10.50 6.28 -2.59
N GLU A 100 -11.53 7.12 -2.72
CA GLU A 100 -12.31 7.22 -3.96
C GLU A 100 -11.47 7.69 -5.16
N PRO A 101 -10.56 8.70 -5.04
CA PRO A 101 -9.73 9.13 -6.16
C PRO A 101 -8.89 8.00 -6.77
N MET A 102 -8.24 7.18 -5.93
CA MET A 102 -7.42 6.07 -6.42
C MET A 102 -8.26 4.97 -7.08
N ALA A 103 -9.43 4.66 -6.52
CA ALA A 103 -10.34 3.67 -7.11
C ALA A 103 -10.89 4.14 -8.45
N ALA A 104 -11.33 5.41 -8.56
CA ALA A 104 -11.81 6.00 -9.80
C ALA A 104 -10.71 6.04 -10.87
N ALA A 105 -9.51 6.49 -10.52
CA ALA A 105 -8.38 6.56 -11.45
C ALA A 105 -7.97 5.17 -11.97
N ALA A 106 -7.99 4.15 -11.12
CA ALA A 106 -7.73 2.78 -11.55
C ALA A 106 -8.80 2.28 -12.54
N ALA A 107 -10.08 2.54 -12.26
CA ALA A 107 -11.19 2.17 -13.15
C ALA A 107 -11.08 2.87 -14.52
N GLU A 108 -10.81 4.16 -14.55
CA GLU A 108 -10.61 4.93 -15.80
C GLU A 108 -9.42 4.41 -16.62
N ALA A 109 -8.36 3.94 -15.94
CA ALA A 109 -7.19 3.37 -16.59
C ALA A 109 -7.33 1.88 -16.92
N ASN A 110 -8.49 1.26 -16.69
CA ASN A 110 -8.75 -0.18 -16.82
C ASN A 110 -7.77 -1.05 -16.02
N LEU A 111 -7.38 -0.63 -14.84
CA LEU A 111 -6.54 -1.37 -13.91
C LEU A 111 -7.39 -2.02 -12.82
N ARG A 112 -6.97 -3.19 -12.35
CA ARG A 112 -7.50 -3.76 -11.11
C ARG A 112 -7.09 -2.88 -9.93
N PHE A 113 -8.04 -2.27 -9.23
CA PHE A 113 -7.79 -1.62 -7.95
C PHE A 113 -7.76 -2.65 -6.83
N VAL A 114 -6.78 -2.53 -5.93
CA VAL A 114 -6.69 -3.34 -4.71
C VAL A 114 -6.78 -2.41 -3.52
N PRO A 115 -7.94 -2.35 -2.86
CA PRO A 115 -8.12 -1.56 -1.65
C PRO A 115 -7.25 -2.13 -0.52
N GLU A 116 -6.36 -1.29 0.01
CA GLU A 116 -5.40 -1.67 1.02
C GLU A 116 -5.71 -1.03 2.36
N ALA A 117 -5.58 -1.81 3.43
CA ALA A 117 -5.55 -1.32 4.81
C ALA A 117 -4.16 -1.45 5.43
N ILE A 118 -3.91 -0.70 6.49
CA ILE A 118 -2.61 -0.66 7.15
C ILE A 118 -2.75 -1.17 8.60
N ALA A 119 -2.05 -2.24 8.94
CA ALA A 119 -2.14 -2.86 10.26
C ALA A 119 -1.40 -2.07 11.35
N ASP A 120 -0.28 -1.43 10.99
CA ASP A 120 0.63 -0.76 11.93
C ASP A 120 0.53 0.77 11.94
N ARG A 121 -0.60 1.33 11.45
CA ARG A 121 -0.88 2.76 11.45
C ARG A 121 -2.25 3.06 12.06
N ARG A 122 -2.35 4.23 12.69
CA ARG A 122 -3.64 4.74 13.18
C ARG A 122 -4.40 5.48 12.09
N TYR A 123 -5.72 5.41 12.18
CA TYR A 123 -6.65 6.08 11.29
C TYR A 123 -7.31 7.27 11.95
N LEU A 124 -7.68 8.28 11.17
CA LEU A 124 -8.56 9.37 11.57
C LEU A 124 -10.02 9.00 11.26
N ALA A 125 -10.97 9.77 11.79
CA ALA A 125 -12.40 9.53 11.61
C ALA A 125 -12.88 9.57 10.15
N ASP A 126 -12.14 10.27 9.28
CA ASP A 126 -12.38 10.33 7.83
C ASP A 126 -11.81 9.13 7.06
N GLY A 127 -11.19 8.18 7.75
CA GLY A 127 -10.55 7.01 7.14
C GLY A 127 -9.16 7.27 6.58
N SER A 128 -8.63 8.48 6.70
CA SER A 128 -7.23 8.77 6.36
C SER A 128 -6.28 8.29 7.45
N LEU A 129 -4.98 8.18 7.11
CA LEU A 129 -3.97 7.80 8.08
C LEU A 129 -3.54 9.01 8.93
N GLN A 130 -3.46 8.86 10.24
CA GLN A 130 -2.88 9.87 11.12
C GLN A 130 -1.47 10.25 10.62
N PRO A 131 -1.14 11.55 10.47
CA PRO A 131 0.19 11.98 10.03
C PRO A 131 1.31 11.41 10.90
N ARG A 132 2.38 10.92 10.27
CA ARG A 132 3.53 10.33 11.00
C ARG A 132 4.24 11.31 11.94
N SER A 133 4.10 12.61 11.70
CA SER A 133 4.62 13.68 12.59
C SER A 133 3.87 13.78 13.91
N GLN A 134 2.69 13.20 14.02
CA GLN A 134 1.91 13.19 15.25
C GLN A 134 2.30 12.00 16.13
N PRO A 135 2.47 12.22 17.45
CA PRO A 135 2.74 11.13 18.39
C PRO A 135 1.66 10.05 18.34
N GLY A 136 2.07 8.79 18.46
CA GLY A 136 1.15 7.66 18.48
C GLY A 136 0.58 7.26 17.11
N SER A 137 1.05 7.83 16.00
CA SER A 137 0.60 7.50 14.64
C SER A 137 0.99 6.08 14.19
N LEU A 138 1.99 5.47 14.85
CA LEU A 138 2.41 4.10 14.61
C LEU A 138 1.88 3.17 15.69
N ILE A 139 1.53 1.95 15.30
CA ILE A 139 1.24 0.84 16.19
C ILE A 139 2.47 -0.05 16.17
N THR A 140 3.26 0.01 17.25
CA THR A 140 4.52 -0.75 17.37
C THR A 140 4.36 -2.02 18.20
N GLU A 141 3.21 -2.16 18.88
CA GLU A 141 2.90 -3.36 19.66
C GLU A 141 2.30 -4.44 18.74
N PRO A 142 2.94 -5.63 18.61
CA PRO A 142 2.49 -6.67 17.69
C PRO A 142 1.06 -7.15 17.92
N SER A 143 0.63 -7.26 19.19
CA SER A 143 -0.73 -7.68 19.51
C SER A 143 -1.77 -6.65 19.09
N ALA A 144 -1.47 -5.36 19.21
CA ALA A 144 -2.38 -4.30 18.81
C ALA A 144 -2.51 -4.22 17.26
N ALA A 145 -1.39 -4.37 16.54
CA ALA A 145 -1.42 -4.43 15.08
C ALA A 145 -2.18 -5.66 14.57
N ALA A 146 -2.02 -6.82 15.23
CA ALA A 146 -2.74 -8.03 14.92
C ALA A 146 -4.25 -7.88 15.16
N ALA A 147 -4.65 -7.29 16.30
CA ALA A 147 -6.07 -7.03 16.60
C ALA A 147 -6.71 -6.08 15.57
N GLN A 148 -6.00 -5.02 15.16
CA GLN A 148 -6.46 -4.13 14.10
C GLN A 148 -6.63 -4.86 12.76
N ALA A 149 -5.65 -5.69 12.39
CA ALA A 149 -5.73 -6.47 11.14
C ALA A 149 -6.93 -7.42 11.12
N VAL A 150 -7.22 -8.10 12.24
CA VAL A 150 -8.39 -8.97 12.39
C VAL A 150 -9.69 -8.17 12.29
N SER A 151 -9.79 -7.03 13.00
CA SER A 151 -10.96 -6.14 12.91
C SER A 151 -11.25 -5.72 11.49
N ILE A 152 -10.22 -5.37 10.72
CA ILE A 152 -10.34 -5.00 9.32
C ILE A 152 -10.77 -6.19 8.46
N ALA A 153 -10.09 -7.32 8.58
CA ALA A 153 -10.30 -8.47 7.70
C ALA A 153 -11.66 -9.15 7.92
N ILE A 154 -12.11 -9.25 9.16
CA ILE A 154 -13.35 -9.94 9.54
C ILE A 154 -14.51 -8.95 9.72
N GLY A 155 -14.26 -7.86 10.44
CA GLY A 155 -15.29 -6.86 10.77
C GLY A 155 -15.49 -5.81 9.68
N GLY A 156 -14.55 -5.63 8.77
CA GLY A 156 -14.59 -4.56 7.77
C GLY A 156 -14.51 -3.16 8.37
N THR A 157 -13.94 -3.02 9.57
CA THR A 157 -13.89 -1.77 10.31
C THR A 157 -12.55 -1.55 11.00
N VAL A 158 -12.20 -0.29 11.24
CA VAL A 158 -11.06 0.10 12.07
C VAL A 158 -11.47 1.18 13.08
N SER A 159 -10.87 1.17 14.26
CA SER A 159 -11.06 2.23 15.25
C SER A 159 -10.18 3.45 14.90
N ALA A 160 -10.80 4.60 14.74
CA ALA A 160 -10.09 5.87 14.58
C ALA A 160 -9.51 6.37 15.91
N THR A 161 -8.66 7.39 15.84
CA THR A 161 -7.97 7.97 17.02
C THR A 161 -8.91 8.63 18.01
N ASP A 162 -10.09 9.06 17.59
CA ASP A 162 -11.15 9.61 18.44
C ASP A 162 -12.10 8.53 19.01
N GLY A 163 -11.87 7.25 18.70
CA GLY A 163 -12.68 6.13 19.12
C GLY A 163 -13.87 5.82 18.22
N SER A 164 -14.10 6.59 17.17
CA SER A 164 -15.13 6.27 16.16
C SER A 164 -14.75 5.04 15.35
N ALA A 165 -15.76 4.32 14.82
CA ALA A 165 -15.55 3.24 13.89
C ALA A 165 -15.57 3.79 12.45
N VAL A 166 -14.59 3.37 11.65
CA VAL A 166 -14.52 3.66 10.22
C VAL A 166 -14.74 2.38 9.45
N ASP A 167 -15.70 2.37 8.54
CA ASP A 167 -15.90 1.27 7.59
C ASP A 167 -14.70 1.20 6.64
N LEU A 168 -14.07 0.03 6.59
CA LEU A 168 -12.84 -0.15 5.83
C LEU A 168 -12.78 -1.57 5.26
N ARG A 169 -13.23 -1.72 4.03
CA ARG A 169 -13.18 -3.00 3.30
C ARG A 169 -11.92 -3.07 2.49
N ALA A 170 -11.02 -3.98 2.85
CA ALA A 170 -9.73 -4.14 2.21
C ALA A 170 -9.57 -5.55 1.64
N GLU A 171 -8.86 -5.64 0.52
CA GLU A 171 -8.38 -6.90 -0.06
C GLU A 171 -6.91 -7.19 0.32
N SER A 172 -6.22 -6.19 0.85
CA SER A 172 -4.82 -6.31 1.27
C SER A 172 -4.58 -5.60 2.59
N ILE A 173 -3.70 -6.17 3.41
CA ILE A 173 -3.26 -5.56 4.68
C ILE A 173 -1.75 -5.34 4.62
N CYS A 174 -1.33 -4.09 4.78
CA CYS A 174 0.06 -3.68 4.80
C CYS A 174 0.63 -3.71 6.22
N CYS A 175 1.85 -4.23 6.34
CA CYS A 175 2.76 -3.99 7.47
C CYS A 175 4.02 -3.30 6.94
N HIS A 176 4.47 -2.21 7.57
CA HIS A 176 5.67 -1.51 7.14
C HIS A 176 6.94 -2.21 7.61
N GLY A 177 7.91 -2.38 6.70
CA GLY A 177 9.17 -3.04 6.99
C GLY A 177 10.18 -2.21 7.80
N ASP A 178 9.94 -0.90 7.93
CA ASP A 178 10.78 0.05 8.69
C ASP A 178 10.14 0.49 10.03
N THR A 179 8.98 -0.05 10.37
CA THR A 179 8.41 0.11 11.73
C THR A 179 9.27 -0.69 12.72
N PRO A 180 9.64 -0.12 13.88
CA PRO A 180 10.32 -0.89 14.93
C PRO A 180 9.56 -2.16 15.27
N GLY A 181 10.23 -3.32 15.28
CA GLY A 181 9.58 -4.61 15.48
C GLY A 181 8.79 -5.15 14.28
N ALA A 182 9.09 -4.68 13.06
CA ALA A 182 8.36 -5.03 11.84
C ALA A 182 8.19 -6.54 11.61
N VAL A 183 9.20 -7.34 11.91
CA VAL A 183 9.17 -8.79 11.74
C VAL A 183 8.19 -9.43 12.73
N GLU A 184 8.22 -9.01 13.98
CA GLU A 184 7.33 -9.47 15.04
C GLU A 184 5.88 -9.05 14.77
N ILE A 185 5.68 -7.81 14.28
CA ILE A 185 4.36 -7.30 13.87
C ILE A 185 3.81 -8.13 12.72
N ALA A 186 4.57 -8.32 11.64
CA ALA A 186 4.12 -9.08 10.49
C ALA A 186 3.80 -10.54 10.85
N ALA A 187 4.63 -11.16 11.72
CA ALA A 187 4.39 -12.51 12.19
C ALA A 187 3.14 -12.61 13.10
N ALA A 188 2.89 -11.61 13.94
CA ALA A 188 1.70 -11.56 14.78
C ALA A 188 0.42 -11.37 13.97
N VAL A 189 0.44 -10.41 13.02
CA VAL A 189 -0.66 -10.16 12.09
C VAL A 189 -1.00 -11.43 11.32
N ARG A 190 0.02 -12.08 10.73
CA ARG A 190 -0.17 -13.32 9.97
C ARG A 190 -0.82 -14.41 10.81
N ARG A 191 -0.28 -14.71 12.00
CA ARG A 191 -0.84 -15.74 12.89
C ARG A 191 -2.27 -15.44 13.31
N ALA A 192 -2.58 -14.18 13.60
CA ALA A 192 -3.93 -13.79 14.01
C ALA A 192 -4.94 -13.98 12.88
N LEU A 193 -4.61 -13.55 11.66
CA LEU A 193 -5.47 -13.73 10.50
C LEU A 193 -5.68 -15.22 10.16
N GLU A 194 -4.61 -16.03 10.19
CA GLU A 194 -4.70 -17.49 9.98
C GLU A 194 -5.57 -18.14 11.06
N GLY A 195 -5.46 -17.69 12.30
CA GLY A 195 -6.28 -18.18 13.43
C GLY A 195 -7.77 -17.91 13.26
N GLU A 196 -8.14 -16.84 12.56
CA GLU A 196 -9.53 -16.51 12.21
C GLU A 196 -9.97 -17.14 10.87
N GLY A 197 -9.15 -18.02 10.28
CA GLY A 197 -9.49 -18.70 9.03
C GLY A 197 -9.28 -17.88 7.75
N VAL A 198 -8.60 -16.74 7.84
CA VAL A 198 -8.26 -15.94 6.66
C VAL A 198 -7.16 -16.61 5.86
N VAL A 199 -7.44 -16.87 4.59
CA VAL A 199 -6.47 -17.44 3.65
C VAL A 199 -5.71 -16.31 2.97
N MET A 200 -4.39 -16.28 3.17
CA MET A 200 -3.52 -15.33 2.47
C MET A 200 -3.11 -15.88 1.11
N ALA A 201 -3.37 -15.12 0.08
CA ALA A 201 -3.07 -15.50 -1.29
C ALA A 201 -2.37 -14.35 -2.03
N SER A 202 -1.59 -14.70 -3.05
CA SER A 202 -1.09 -13.74 -4.04
C SER A 202 -2.26 -13.27 -4.93
N LEU A 203 -2.18 -12.06 -5.48
CA LEU A 203 -3.18 -11.52 -6.43
C LEU A 203 -3.30 -12.36 -7.70
N ARG A 204 -2.22 -12.96 -8.13
CA ARG A 204 -2.18 -13.97 -9.18
C ARG A 204 -1.80 -15.29 -8.54
N ALA A 205 -2.56 -16.33 -8.84
CA ALA A 205 -2.11 -17.69 -8.51
C ALA A 205 -0.75 -17.94 -9.17
N PRO A 206 0.14 -18.70 -8.54
CA PRO A 206 1.41 -19.07 -9.14
C PRO A 206 1.21 -19.91 -10.39
#